data_186bd68f40c736d124271404e5ab5f8e
#
_entry.id   186bd68f40c736d124271404e5ab5f8e
#
_cell.length_a   1.000
_cell.length_b   1.000
_cell.length_c   1.000
_cell.angle_alpha   90.00
_cell.angle_beta   90.00
_cell.angle_gamma   90.00
#
_symmetry.space_group_name_H-M   'P 1'
#
loop_
_entity.id
_entity.type
_entity.pdbx_description
1 polymer ?
#
loop_
_entity_poly.entity_id
_entity_poly.type
_entity_poly.pdbx_seq_one_letter_code
_entity_poly.pdbx_strand_id
1 'polypeptide(L)'
;MNHAPPSPDMPFVTLVGAGPGDPELLTLKAVKAIAAATVILVDDLVHPDVLQHANPQARIIAVGKRGGCQSTPQAFIEKLMVQAALAGEQVVRLKGGDPLIFGRGGEEQAHLLAHGVGVRVINGVTAGLSAAQQLGVSLTHQIGRAHV
;
A
#
# COMPACT_ATOMS: atom_id res chain seq x y z
N MET A 1 2.96 -9.56 15.29
CA MET A 1 1.67 -9.19 15.90
C MET A 1 0.55 -9.82 15.10
N ASN A 2 -0.23 -10.64 15.76
CA ASN A 2 -1.38 -11.27 15.12
C ASN A 2 -2.57 -10.31 15.21
N HIS A 3 -2.83 -9.63 14.13
CA HIS A 3 -4.10 -8.96 14.00
C HIS A 3 -5.10 -9.94 13.42
N ALA A 4 -6.18 -10.17 14.11
CA ALA A 4 -7.27 -10.95 13.56
C ALA A 4 -7.75 -10.27 12.28
N PRO A 5 -8.09 -11.02 11.23
CA PRO A 5 -8.68 -10.43 10.05
C PRO A 5 -9.97 -9.70 10.44
N PRO A 6 -10.28 -8.56 9.81
CA PRO A 6 -11.52 -7.86 10.08
C PRO A 6 -12.71 -8.78 9.83
N SER A 7 -13.73 -8.66 10.69
CA SER A 7 -14.97 -9.40 10.46
C SER A 7 -15.63 -8.92 9.16
N PRO A 8 -16.49 -9.75 8.53
CA PRO A 8 -17.14 -9.36 7.27
C PRO A 8 -17.91 -8.04 7.34
N ASP A 9 -18.40 -7.71 8.52
CA ASP A 9 -19.22 -6.52 8.74
C ASP A 9 -18.43 -5.31 9.25
N MET A 10 -17.14 -5.48 9.51
CA MET A 10 -16.29 -4.41 10.02
C MET A 10 -15.73 -3.57 8.87
N PRO A 11 -15.82 -2.22 8.94
CA PRO A 11 -15.16 -1.39 7.95
C PRO A 11 -13.65 -1.64 7.97
N PHE A 12 -13.03 -1.66 6.81
CA PHE A 12 -11.60 -1.90 6.73
C PHE A 12 -10.96 -1.17 5.54
N VAL A 13 -9.66 -0.97 5.65
CA VAL A 13 -8.80 -0.43 4.60
C VAL A 13 -7.74 -1.47 4.27
N THR A 14 -7.45 -1.65 2.99
CA THR A 14 -6.36 -2.52 2.54
C THR A 14 -5.15 -1.66 2.17
N LEU A 15 -4.05 -1.84 2.89
CA LEU A 15 -2.77 -1.24 2.55
C LEU A 15 -2.08 -2.16 1.54
N VAL A 16 -1.85 -1.67 0.34
CA VAL A 16 -1.32 -2.47 -0.77
C VAL A 16 0.03 -1.95 -1.20
N GLY A 17 1.02 -2.84 -1.24
CA GLY A 17 2.31 -2.56 -1.84
C GLY A 17 2.26 -2.69 -3.35
N ALA A 18 2.62 -1.62 -4.05
CA ALA A 18 2.65 -1.59 -5.51
C ALA A 18 3.99 -2.04 -6.09
N GLY A 19 4.94 -2.40 -5.24
CA GLY A 19 6.26 -2.78 -5.71
C GLY A 19 7.14 -1.58 -6.09
N PRO A 20 8.31 -1.84 -6.70
CA PRO A 20 9.35 -0.82 -6.91
C PRO A 20 9.15 0.05 -8.16
N GLY A 21 8.05 -0.07 -8.85
CA GLY A 21 7.75 0.69 -10.06
C GLY A 21 7.34 -0.16 -11.25
N ASP A 22 7.90 -1.36 -11.41
CA ASP A 22 7.51 -2.28 -12.46
C ASP A 22 6.13 -2.87 -12.18
N PRO A 23 5.11 -2.60 -13.03
CA PRO A 23 3.76 -3.14 -12.80
C PRO A 23 3.69 -4.67 -12.77
N GLU A 24 4.64 -5.35 -13.38
CA GLU A 24 4.69 -6.81 -13.38
C GLU A 24 5.15 -7.40 -12.04
N LEU A 25 5.66 -6.56 -11.14
CA LEU A 25 6.05 -6.98 -9.80
C LEU A 25 4.93 -6.85 -8.77
N LEU A 26 3.70 -6.62 -9.21
CA LEU A 26 2.53 -6.70 -8.35
C LEU A 26 2.23 -8.15 -7.98
N THR A 27 1.82 -8.36 -6.74
CA THR A 27 1.30 -9.67 -6.35
C THR A 27 -0.11 -9.87 -6.91
N LEU A 28 -0.52 -11.13 -7.04
CA LEU A 28 -1.89 -11.43 -7.46
C LEU A 28 -2.92 -10.89 -6.46
N LYS A 29 -2.61 -10.93 -5.17
CA LYS A 29 -3.48 -10.34 -4.14
C LYS A 29 -3.64 -8.83 -4.34
N ALA A 30 -2.56 -8.14 -4.68
CA ALA A 30 -2.60 -6.71 -4.95
C ALA A 30 -3.52 -6.40 -6.14
N VAL A 31 -3.38 -7.15 -7.23
CA VAL A 31 -4.24 -6.97 -8.42
C VAL A 31 -5.71 -7.16 -8.06
N LYS A 32 -6.03 -8.20 -7.30
CA LYS A 32 -7.41 -8.46 -6.88
C LYS A 32 -7.97 -7.35 -5.99
N ALA A 33 -7.17 -6.86 -5.05
CA ALA A 33 -7.60 -5.78 -4.15
C ALA A 33 -7.85 -4.47 -4.92
N ILE A 34 -6.97 -4.15 -5.86
CA ILE A 34 -7.12 -2.95 -6.71
C ILE A 34 -8.38 -3.07 -7.57
N ALA A 35 -8.65 -4.23 -8.14
CA ALA A 35 -9.83 -4.45 -8.98
C ALA A 35 -11.14 -4.36 -8.18
N ALA A 36 -11.13 -4.75 -6.92
CA ALA A 36 -12.31 -4.71 -6.06
C ALA A 36 -12.54 -3.36 -5.38
N ALA A 37 -11.56 -2.46 -5.41
CA ALA A 37 -11.63 -1.19 -4.72
C ALA A 37 -12.66 -0.24 -5.34
N THR A 38 -13.36 0.51 -4.49
CA THR A 38 -14.21 1.63 -4.92
C THR A 38 -13.52 2.98 -4.75
N VAL A 39 -12.53 3.03 -3.85
CA VAL A 39 -11.69 4.21 -3.62
C VAL A 39 -10.24 3.76 -3.50
N ILE A 40 -9.36 4.39 -4.25
CA ILE A 40 -7.93 4.11 -4.21
C ILE A 40 -7.19 5.41 -3.92
N LEU A 41 -6.44 5.43 -2.81
CA LEU A 41 -5.54 6.53 -2.48
C LEU A 41 -4.12 6.13 -2.93
N VAL A 42 -3.54 6.91 -3.80
CA VAL A 42 -2.31 6.55 -4.52
C VAL A 42 -1.17 7.50 -4.20
N ASP A 43 -0.01 6.96 -3.84
CA ASP A 43 1.23 7.71 -3.67
C ASP A 43 1.91 8.02 -5.01
N ASP A 44 2.81 9.01 -5.01
CA ASP A 44 3.60 9.38 -6.17
C ASP A 44 4.51 8.28 -6.72
N LEU A 45 4.96 7.40 -5.83
CA LEU A 45 5.91 6.35 -6.18
C LEU A 45 5.26 5.16 -6.88
N VAL A 46 3.96 5.20 -7.04
CA VAL A 46 3.22 4.14 -7.74
C VAL A 46 3.22 4.41 -9.23
N HIS A 47 3.64 3.42 -10.01
CA HIS A 47 3.64 3.54 -11.47
C HIS A 47 2.19 3.63 -11.98
N PRO A 48 1.87 4.56 -12.90
CA PRO A 48 0.51 4.74 -13.40
C PRO A 48 -0.11 3.48 -13.99
N ASP A 49 0.69 2.60 -14.58
CA ASP A 49 0.19 1.37 -15.19
C ASP A 49 -0.43 0.40 -14.18
N VAL A 50 -0.09 0.54 -12.91
CA VAL A 50 -0.70 -0.25 -11.84
C VAL A 50 -2.22 0.00 -11.76
N LEU A 51 -2.64 1.21 -12.08
CA LEU A 51 -4.05 1.61 -12.04
C LEU A 51 -4.89 0.99 -13.16
N GLN A 52 -4.28 0.36 -14.15
CA GLN A 52 -5.02 -0.39 -15.18
C GLN A 52 -5.85 -1.52 -14.59
N HIS A 53 -5.45 -2.04 -13.44
CA HIS A 53 -6.18 -3.10 -12.75
C HIS A 53 -7.40 -2.59 -11.99
N ALA A 54 -7.55 -1.29 -11.84
CA ALA A 54 -8.66 -0.70 -11.10
C ALA A 54 -9.97 -0.79 -11.90
N ASN A 55 -11.08 -0.90 -11.16
CA ASN A 55 -12.39 -0.75 -11.75
C ASN A 55 -12.51 0.66 -12.37
N PRO A 56 -13.02 0.79 -13.60
CA PRO A 56 -13.18 2.11 -14.22
C PRO A 56 -14.04 3.09 -13.41
N GLN A 57 -14.90 2.59 -12.55
CA GLN A 57 -15.75 3.43 -11.69
C GLN A 57 -15.12 3.75 -10.34
N ALA A 58 -13.96 3.20 -10.04
CA ALA A 58 -13.27 3.51 -8.79
C ALA A 58 -12.82 4.97 -8.78
N ARG A 59 -12.96 5.61 -7.61
CA ARG A 59 -12.41 6.95 -7.40
C ARG A 59 -10.92 6.81 -7.08
N ILE A 60 -10.09 7.51 -7.82
CA ILE A 60 -8.65 7.50 -7.61
C ILE A 60 -8.22 8.86 -7.08
N ILE A 61 -7.66 8.85 -5.87
CA ILE A 61 -7.24 10.05 -5.16
C ILE A 61 -5.71 10.04 -5.05
N ALA A 62 -5.06 10.95 -5.72
CA ALA A 62 -3.62 11.11 -5.61
C ALA A 62 -3.30 11.87 -4.32
N VAL A 63 -2.50 11.27 -3.45
CA VAL A 63 -2.17 11.84 -2.13
C VAL A 63 -0.67 12.11 -1.96
N GLY A 64 0.10 11.87 -2.99
CA GLY A 64 1.53 12.10 -2.96
C GLY A 64 1.91 13.53 -3.32
N LYS A 65 3.22 13.76 -3.42
CA LYS A 65 3.81 15.03 -3.79
C LYS A 65 4.00 15.07 -5.30
N ARG A 66 3.33 15.95 -5.99
CA ARG A 66 3.44 16.07 -7.45
C ARG A 66 4.12 17.36 -7.85
N GLY A 67 5.12 17.22 -8.72
CA GLY A 67 5.63 18.36 -9.52
C GLY A 67 5.99 19.62 -8.74
N GLY A 68 6.57 19.51 -7.56
CA GLY A 68 6.90 20.66 -6.73
C GLY A 68 5.77 21.16 -5.83
N CYS A 69 4.59 20.54 -5.90
CA CYS A 69 3.50 20.81 -4.97
C CYS A 69 3.78 20.22 -3.60
N GLN A 70 3.15 20.78 -2.58
CA GLN A 70 3.26 20.24 -1.22
C GLN A 70 2.63 18.84 -1.15
N SER A 71 3.23 17.98 -0.34
CA SER A 71 2.65 16.68 -0.04
C SER A 71 1.29 16.86 0.64
N THR A 72 0.37 15.95 0.36
CA THR A 72 -0.88 15.87 1.11
C THR A 72 -0.55 15.59 2.57
N PRO A 73 -1.07 16.36 3.54
CA PRO A 73 -0.80 16.10 4.96
C PRO A 73 -1.22 14.70 5.36
N GLN A 74 -0.38 14.02 6.16
CA GLN A 74 -0.65 12.66 6.61
C GLN A 74 -1.97 12.57 7.37
N ALA A 75 -2.27 13.54 8.22
CA ALA A 75 -3.54 13.57 8.96
C ALA A 75 -4.76 13.61 8.03
N PHE A 76 -4.66 14.30 6.89
CA PHE A 76 -5.74 14.37 5.92
C PHE A 76 -5.93 13.03 5.19
N ILE A 77 -4.84 12.34 4.85
CA ILE A 77 -4.88 11.02 4.23
C ILE A 77 -5.58 10.03 5.18
N GLU A 78 -5.20 10.03 6.45
CA GLU A 78 -5.78 9.16 7.45
C GLU A 78 -7.26 9.44 7.65
N LYS A 79 -7.65 10.70 7.65
CA LYS A 79 -9.04 11.10 7.75
C LYS A 79 -9.86 10.62 6.56
N LEU A 80 -9.33 10.75 5.34
CA LEU A 80 -10.00 10.26 4.13
C LEU A 80 -10.24 8.76 4.20
N MET A 81 -9.24 7.99 4.64
CA MET A 81 -9.36 6.54 4.76
C MET A 81 -10.46 6.15 5.76
N VAL A 82 -10.48 6.78 6.92
CA VAL A 82 -11.49 6.52 7.94
C VAL A 82 -12.89 6.84 7.42
N GLN A 83 -13.06 8.02 6.83
CA GLN A 83 -14.36 8.44 6.31
C GLN A 83 -14.89 7.51 5.23
N ALA A 84 -14.04 7.13 4.28
CA ALA A 84 -14.44 6.24 3.20
C ALA A 84 -14.78 4.85 3.71
N ALA A 85 -13.98 4.30 4.62
CA ALA A 85 -14.22 2.99 5.19
C ALA A 85 -15.54 2.96 6.00
N LEU A 86 -15.78 3.99 6.81
CA LEU A 86 -17.01 4.08 7.60
C LEU A 86 -18.24 4.30 6.72
N ALA A 87 -18.08 4.85 5.52
CA ALA A 87 -19.14 4.97 4.54
C ALA A 87 -19.45 3.65 3.80
N GLY A 88 -18.74 2.58 4.12
CA GLY A 88 -18.96 1.26 3.51
C GLY A 88 -18.19 1.04 2.22
N GLU A 89 -17.25 1.91 1.86
CA GLU A 89 -16.48 1.75 0.63
C GLU A 89 -15.35 0.73 0.78
N GLN A 90 -14.97 0.14 -0.35
CA GLN A 90 -13.81 -0.74 -0.46
C GLN A 90 -12.58 0.14 -0.69
N VAL A 91 -11.85 0.42 0.37
CA VAL A 91 -10.74 1.39 0.36
C VAL A 91 -9.41 0.67 0.20
N VAL A 92 -8.64 1.10 -0.79
CA VAL A 92 -7.26 0.66 -0.99
C VAL A 92 -6.32 1.85 -0.83
N ARG A 93 -5.31 1.69 0.00
CA ARG A 93 -4.19 2.61 0.15
C ARG A 93 -3.01 2.02 -0.61
N LEU A 94 -2.73 2.56 -1.78
CA LEU A 94 -1.72 2.03 -2.69
C LEU A 94 -0.40 2.79 -2.49
N LYS A 95 0.64 2.07 -2.08
CA LYS A 95 1.94 2.64 -1.72
C LYS A 95 3.03 2.00 -2.56
N GLY A 96 4.07 2.77 -2.90
CA GLY A 96 5.24 2.21 -3.55
C GLY A 96 5.98 1.23 -2.64
N GLY A 97 6.65 0.24 -3.21
CA GLY A 97 7.35 -0.78 -2.46
C GLY A 97 6.43 -1.66 -1.62
N ASP A 98 6.80 -1.84 -0.37
CA ASP A 98 5.99 -2.55 0.63
C ASP A 98 5.40 -1.52 1.61
N PRO A 99 4.12 -1.64 1.99
CA PRO A 99 3.47 -0.61 2.80
C PRO A 99 4.01 -0.47 4.22
N LEU A 100 4.73 -1.47 4.72
CA LEU A 100 5.30 -1.45 6.07
C LEU A 100 6.80 -1.17 6.08
N ILE A 101 7.43 -1.01 4.91
CA ILE A 101 8.87 -0.76 4.79
C ILE A 101 9.08 0.63 4.19
N PHE A 102 9.85 1.49 4.88
CA PHE A 102 10.18 2.86 4.47
C PHE A 102 8.98 3.77 4.23
N GLY A 103 7.86 3.48 4.88
CA GLY A 103 6.66 4.30 4.74
C GLY A 103 5.98 4.52 6.07
N ARG A 104 4.85 5.20 6.03
CA ARG A 104 4.04 5.48 7.22
C ARG A 104 2.93 4.46 7.42
N GLY A 105 3.09 3.26 6.86
CA GLY A 105 2.08 2.20 6.96
C GLY A 105 1.73 1.84 8.39
N GLY A 106 2.72 1.79 9.29
CA GLY A 106 2.49 1.53 10.69
C GLY A 106 1.68 2.62 11.38
N GLU A 107 1.95 3.89 11.06
CA GLU A 107 1.18 5.02 11.60
C GLU A 107 -0.26 5.00 11.07
N GLU A 108 -0.42 4.77 9.78
CA GLU A 108 -1.74 4.66 9.16
C GLU A 108 -2.54 3.53 9.77
N GLN A 109 -1.93 2.36 9.97
CA GLN A 109 -2.55 1.21 10.59
C GLN A 109 -3.04 1.53 12.01
N ALA A 110 -2.17 2.13 12.83
CA ALA A 110 -2.51 2.50 14.20
C ALA A 110 -3.68 3.49 14.24
N HIS A 111 -3.67 4.49 13.37
CA HIS A 111 -4.74 5.49 13.30
C HIS A 111 -6.08 4.84 12.91
N LEU A 112 -6.07 3.99 11.90
CA LEU A 112 -7.28 3.30 11.46
C LEU A 112 -7.86 2.42 12.56
N LEU A 113 -7.01 1.62 13.21
CA LEU A 113 -7.44 0.76 14.32
C LEU A 113 -8.02 1.58 15.48
N ALA A 114 -7.42 2.73 15.81
CA ALA A 114 -7.92 3.61 16.85
C ALA A 114 -9.31 4.18 16.55
N HIS A 115 -9.70 4.24 15.26
CA HIS A 115 -11.01 4.74 14.82
C HIS A 115 -12.00 3.63 14.48
N GLY A 116 -11.71 2.40 14.89
CA GLY A 116 -12.61 1.28 14.67
C GLY A 116 -12.59 0.73 13.24
N VAL A 117 -11.56 1.05 12.47
CA VAL A 117 -11.40 0.57 11.10
C VAL A 117 -10.35 -0.53 11.08
N GLY A 118 -10.70 -1.69 10.56
CA GLY A 118 -9.76 -2.81 10.39
C GLY A 118 -8.76 -2.53 9.29
N VAL A 119 -7.63 -3.24 9.32
CA VAL A 119 -6.56 -3.08 8.33
C VAL A 119 -6.17 -4.44 7.79
N ARG A 120 -6.11 -4.54 6.47
CA ARG A 120 -5.49 -5.65 5.77
C ARG A 120 -4.23 -5.14 5.11
N VAL A 121 -3.17 -5.96 5.10
CA VAL A 121 -1.90 -5.59 4.49
C VAL A 121 -1.57 -6.59 3.40
N ILE A 122 -1.28 -6.07 2.22
CA ILE A 122 -0.78 -6.87 1.09
C ILE A 122 0.63 -6.39 0.78
N ASN A 123 1.59 -7.28 0.98
CA ASN A 123 2.99 -6.96 0.79
C ASN A 123 3.33 -6.66 -0.68
N GLY A 124 4.35 -5.87 -0.89
CA GLY A 124 4.92 -5.59 -2.19
C GLY A 124 6.42 -5.83 -2.20
N VAL A 125 7.00 -5.87 -3.38
CA VAL A 125 8.45 -5.99 -3.56
C VAL A 125 9.08 -4.64 -3.22
N THR A 126 10.10 -4.63 -2.36
CA THR A 126 10.78 -3.39 -1.99
C THR A 126 11.77 -2.96 -3.07
N ALA A 127 12.02 -1.65 -3.16
CA ALA A 127 12.99 -1.11 -4.11
C ALA A 127 14.40 -1.67 -3.89
N GLY A 128 14.76 -1.93 -2.64
CA GLY A 128 16.06 -2.53 -2.32
C GLY A 128 16.24 -3.92 -2.92
N LEU A 129 15.22 -4.77 -2.85
CA LEU A 129 15.28 -6.10 -3.44
C LEU A 129 15.33 -6.03 -4.97
N SER A 130 14.57 -5.15 -5.58
CA SER A 130 14.58 -4.97 -7.02
C SER A 130 15.92 -4.46 -7.53
N ALA A 131 16.51 -3.49 -6.85
CA ALA A 131 17.83 -2.96 -7.19
C ALA A 131 18.91 -4.05 -7.09
N ALA A 132 18.89 -4.86 -6.03
CA ALA A 132 19.81 -5.96 -5.86
C ALA A 132 19.68 -6.99 -6.99
N GLN A 133 18.46 -7.30 -7.39
CA GLN A 133 18.20 -8.21 -8.52
C GLN A 133 18.77 -7.67 -9.82
N GLN A 134 18.57 -6.39 -10.14
CA GLN A 134 19.07 -5.78 -11.35
C GLN A 134 20.59 -5.76 -11.41
N LEU A 135 21.24 -5.61 -10.26
CA LEU A 135 22.69 -5.62 -10.15
C LEU A 135 23.27 -7.01 -10.02
N GLY A 136 22.44 -8.04 -9.90
CA GLY A 136 22.89 -9.41 -9.71
C GLY A 136 23.55 -9.63 -8.35
N VAL A 137 23.21 -8.82 -7.36
CA VAL A 137 23.82 -8.86 -6.03
C VAL A 137 22.90 -9.55 -5.06
N SER A 138 23.44 -10.49 -4.29
CA SER A 138 22.73 -11.12 -3.19
C SER A 138 22.78 -10.22 -1.96
N LEU A 139 21.62 -9.99 -1.34
CA LEU A 139 21.55 -9.21 -0.10
C LEU A 139 22.03 -9.99 1.12
N THR A 140 22.05 -11.32 1.00
CA THR A 140 22.56 -12.18 2.07
C THR A 140 23.61 -13.10 1.50
N HIS A 141 24.68 -13.33 2.26
CA HIS A 141 25.76 -14.23 1.86
C HIS A 141 25.80 -15.43 2.77
N GLN A 142 25.97 -16.61 2.17
CA GLN A 142 26.27 -17.81 2.93
C GLN A 142 27.75 -17.88 3.33
N ILE A 143 28.59 -17.08 2.71
CA ILE A 143 30.00 -17.03 3.06
C ILE A 143 30.15 -16.40 4.43
N GLY A 144 30.67 -17.16 5.30
CA GLY A 144 30.79 -16.73 6.66
C GLY A 144 29.52 -17.04 7.38
N ARG A 145 28.82 -16.20 7.87
CA ARG A 145 27.75 -16.43 8.81
C ARG A 145 26.55 -15.59 8.50
N ALA A 146 25.40 -16.08 8.87
CA ALA A 146 24.24 -15.26 8.88
C ALA A 146 24.51 -14.05 9.77
N HIS A 147 24.48 -12.89 9.19
CA HIS A 147 24.54 -11.64 9.94
C HIS A 147 23.14 -11.31 10.36
N VAL A 148 22.91 -11.51 11.60
CA VAL A 148 21.61 -11.20 12.19
C VAL A 148 21.73 -9.89 12.91
#